data_e21c82e8525746285011959333e1f564
#
_entry.id   e21c82e8525746285011959333e1f564
#
_cell.length_a   1.000
_cell.length_b   1.000
_cell.length_c   1.000
_cell.angle_alpha   90.00
_cell.angle_beta   90.00
_cell.angle_gamma   90.00
#
_symmetry.space_group_name_H-M   'P 1'
#
loop_
_entity.id
_entity.type
_entity.pdbx_description
1 polymer ?
#
loop_
_entity_poly.entity_id
_entity_poly.type
_entity_poly.pdbx_seq_one_letter_code
_entity_poly.pdbx_strand_id
1 'polypeptide(L)'
;YSFNLTHEAMKNKDLRRALSLAIDRDTLEGKIVKGEAIPTLSYAGGYDPTYKGPQIAEASMTQAEREALAKELYAKAGYGPDNPLKINIVSTVSEDSTRRGQGVALMWKKVLGVDATLEPQERKAWLDTFYAGTWDVFADDLVGDFAGAETFLAYMRPSSEPGYNWVSPEFDAAMDVAATKPDKDSRNA
;
A
#
# COMPACT_ATOMS: atom_id res chain seq x y z
N TYR A 1 1.96 2.48 1.00
CA TYR A 1 2.75 1.46 1.71
C TYR A 1 2.90 0.25 0.80
N SER A 2 4.09 0.05 0.27
CA SER A 2 4.44 -1.07 -0.62
C SER A 2 5.09 -2.19 0.18
N PHE A 3 4.79 -3.43 -0.19
CA PHE A 3 5.36 -4.63 0.43
C PHE A 3 6.46 -5.21 -0.46
N ASN A 4 7.62 -5.51 0.11
CA ASN A 4 8.72 -6.11 -0.63
C ASN A 4 8.46 -7.60 -0.88
N LEU A 5 8.07 -7.95 -2.09
CA LEU A 5 7.73 -9.33 -2.45
C LEU A 5 8.92 -10.29 -2.57
N THR A 6 10.16 -9.80 -2.41
CA THR A 6 11.33 -10.66 -2.30
C THR A 6 11.48 -11.26 -0.90
N HIS A 7 10.90 -10.62 0.12
CA HIS A 7 10.87 -11.14 1.50
C HIS A 7 9.83 -12.24 1.64
N GLU A 8 10.21 -13.35 2.27
CA GLU A 8 9.37 -14.54 2.33
C GLU A 8 7.99 -14.27 2.97
N ALA A 9 7.97 -13.54 4.07
CA ALA A 9 6.71 -13.18 4.72
C ALA A 9 5.77 -12.41 3.78
N MET A 10 6.32 -11.46 3.00
CA MET A 10 5.54 -10.59 2.12
C MET A 10 5.07 -11.27 0.83
N LYS A 11 5.55 -12.48 0.49
CA LYS A 11 4.98 -13.30 -0.58
C LYS A 11 3.57 -13.79 -0.26
N ASN A 12 3.23 -13.92 1.04
CA ASN A 12 1.92 -14.36 1.47
C ASN A 12 0.86 -13.27 1.24
N LYS A 13 -0.06 -13.51 0.30
CA LYS A 13 -1.13 -12.57 -0.07
C LYS A 13 -2.09 -12.29 1.10
N ASP A 14 -2.40 -13.31 1.91
CA ASP A 14 -3.29 -13.16 3.05
C ASP A 14 -2.66 -12.25 4.11
N LEU A 15 -1.34 -12.35 4.33
CA LEU A 15 -0.62 -11.46 5.23
C LEU A 15 -0.66 -9.99 4.76
N ARG A 16 -0.34 -9.73 3.49
CA ARG A 16 -0.39 -8.35 2.95
C ARG A 16 -1.80 -7.76 3.06
N ARG A 17 -2.81 -8.60 2.80
CA ARG A 17 -4.21 -8.20 2.92
C ARG A 17 -4.60 -7.90 4.37
N ALA A 18 -4.15 -8.72 5.33
CA ALA A 18 -4.34 -8.50 6.76
C ALA A 18 -3.75 -7.16 7.21
N LEU A 19 -2.50 -6.87 6.82
CA LEU A 19 -1.83 -5.60 7.14
C LEU A 19 -2.59 -4.41 6.56
N SER A 20 -3.06 -4.50 5.32
CA SER A 20 -3.84 -3.43 4.68
C SER A 20 -5.18 -3.17 5.39
N LEU A 21 -5.92 -4.23 5.75
CA LEU A 21 -7.24 -4.12 6.38
C LEU A 21 -7.18 -3.64 7.84
N ALA A 22 -6.07 -3.87 8.52
CA ALA A 22 -5.85 -3.42 9.89
C ALA A 22 -5.64 -1.89 10.01
N ILE A 23 -5.48 -1.18 8.89
CA ILE A 23 -5.31 0.27 8.88
C ILE A 23 -6.68 0.95 8.82
N ASP A 24 -7.06 1.65 9.89
CA ASP A 24 -8.19 2.59 9.90
C ASP A 24 -7.76 3.90 9.22
N ARG A 25 -8.03 3.98 7.92
CA ARG A 25 -7.60 5.10 7.08
C ARG A 25 -8.29 6.41 7.44
N ASP A 26 -9.55 6.36 7.88
CA ASP A 26 -10.30 7.54 8.31
C ASP A 26 -9.71 8.13 9.60
N THR A 27 -9.34 7.28 10.55
CA THR A 27 -8.65 7.70 11.77
C THR A 27 -7.23 8.18 11.46
N LEU A 28 -6.50 7.49 10.58
CA LEU A 28 -5.14 7.86 10.20
C LEU A 28 -5.09 9.26 9.60
N GLU A 29 -5.86 9.54 8.57
CA GLU A 29 -5.83 10.82 7.87
C GLU A 29 -6.58 11.93 8.64
N GLY A 30 -7.75 11.63 9.19
CA GLY A 30 -8.60 12.65 9.83
C GLY A 30 -8.15 13.05 11.24
N LYS A 31 -7.53 12.14 12.02
CA LYS A 31 -7.19 12.39 13.43
C LYS A 31 -5.69 12.42 13.69
N ILE A 32 -4.91 11.57 13.04
CA ILE A 32 -3.47 11.43 13.30
C ILE A 32 -2.69 12.41 12.44
N VAL A 33 -2.85 12.34 11.12
CA VAL A 33 -2.16 13.22 10.18
C VAL A 33 -2.82 14.59 10.13
N LYS A 34 -4.14 14.64 10.20
CA LYS A 34 -4.98 15.85 10.04
C LYS A 34 -4.76 16.50 8.67
N GLY A 35 -4.57 15.64 7.65
CA GLY A 35 -4.41 16.04 6.27
C GLY A 35 -5.73 16.16 5.52
N GLU A 36 -5.64 16.58 4.26
CA GLU A 36 -6.80 16.68 3.34
C GLU A 36 -6.92 15.45 2.43
N ALA A 37 -6.21 14.36 2.75
CA ALA A 37 -6.21 13.15 1.94
C ALA A 37 -7.57 12.42 2.01
N ILE A 38 -8.00 11.88 0.87
CA ILE A 38 -9.22 11.08 0.78
C ILE A 38 -8.86 9.62 1.05
N PRO A 39 -9.34 9.02 2.16
CA PRO A 39 -9.09 7.62 2.46
C PRO A 39 -9.65 6.70 1.37
N THR A 40 -8.85 5.76 0.88
CA THR A 40 -9.29 4.80 -0.14
C THR A 40 -8.64 3.44 0.06
N LEU A 41 -9.32 2.38 -0.41
CA LEU A 41 -8.78 1.03 -0.54
C LEU A 41 -8.29 0.74 -1.97
N SER A 42 -8.57 1.63 -2.92
CA SER A 42 -8.10 1.51 -4.30
C SER A 42 -6.77 2.22 -4.48
N TYR A 43 -5.85 1.60 -5.22
CA TYR A 43 -4.52 2.17 -5.49
C TYR A 43 -4.58 3.48 -6.27
N ALA A 44 -5.44 3.57 -7.29
CA ALA A 44 -5.65 4.77 -8.10
C ALA A 44 -7.01 5.45 -7.83
N GLY A 45 -7.69 5.09 -6.73
CA GLY A 45 -9.02 5.60 -6.43
C GLY A 45 -9.02 7.04 -5.93
N GLY A 46 -10.08 7.79 -6.27
CA GLY A 46 -10.31 9.15 -5.78
C GLY A 46 -9.62 10.25 -6.57
N TYR A 47 -8.60 9.94 -7.35
CA TYR A 47 -7.86 10.92 -8.15
C TYR A 47 -8.59 11.28 -9.45
N ASP A 48 -9.11 10.28 -10.14
CA ASP A 48 -9.90 10.45 -11.36
C ASP A 48 -11.34 10.00 -11.13
N PRO A 49 -12.32 10.91 -11.15
CA PRO A 49 -13.71 10.56 -10.88
C PRO A 49 -14.33 9.66 -11.97
N THR A 50 -13.70 9.54 -13.14
CA THR A 50 -14.12 8.64 -14.23
C THR A 50 -13.57 7.22 -14.06
N TYR A 51 -12.48 7.05 -13.31
CA TYR A 51 -11.91 5.75 -12.99
C TYR A 51 -12.66 5.12 -11.80
N LYS A 52 -13.41 4.08 -12.06
CA LYS A 52 -14.17 3.38 -11.01
C LYS A 52 -13.35 2.33 -10.26
N GLY A 53 -12.22 1.94 -10.83
CA GLY A 53 -11.35 0.92 -10.25
C GLY A 53 -12.03 -0.45 -10.07
N PRO A 54 -11.29 -1.44 -9.56
CA PRO A 54 -11.86 -2.73 -9.21
C PRO A 54 -12.78 -2.57 -7.98
N GLN A 55 -13.91 -3.29 -8.00
CA GLN A 55 -14.78 -3.38 -6.83
C GLN A 55 -14.12 -4.27 -5.78
N ILE A 56 -13.66 -3.66 -4.70
CA ILE A 56 -13.04 -4.37 -3.57
C ILE A 56 -14.15 -4.70 -2.57
N ALA A 57 -14.38 -5.97 -2.30
CA ALA A 57 -15.46 -6.42 -1.40
C ALA A 57 -15.36 -5.75 -0.02
N GLU A 58 -14.15 -5.53 0.47
CA GLU A 58 -13.88 -4.89 1.76
C GLU A 58 -14.21 -3.40 1.81
N ALA A 59 -14.47 -2.76 0.66
CA ALA A 59 -14.87 -1.35 0.62
C ALA A 59 -16.24 -1.10 1.26
N SER A 60 -17.15 -2.09 1.22
CA SER A 60 -18.46 -2.03 1.87
C SER A 60 -18.44 -2.40 3.36
N MET A 61 -17.34 -2.92 3.87
CA MET A 61 -17.18 -3.33 5.28
C MET A 61 -16.95 -2.12 6.18
N THR A 62 -17.47 -2.20 7.39
CA THR A 62 -17.06 -1.31 8.49
C THR A 62 -15.61 -1.57 8.87
N GLN A 63 -14.96 -0.63 9.57
CA GLN A 63 -13.59 -0.84 10.05
C GLN A 63 -13.50 -2.04 11.01
N ALA A 64 -14.51 -2.25 11.85
CA ALA A 64 -14.55 -3.40 12.76
C ALA A 64 -14.60 -4.74 12.00
N GLU A 65 -15.36 -4.83 10.92
CA GLU A 65 -15.40 -6.03 10.06
C GLU A 65 -14.07 -6.24 9.33
N ARG A 66 -13.44 -5.16 8.83
CA ARG A 66 -12.10 -5.23 8.25
C ARG A 66 -11.06 -5.73 9.24
N GLU A 67 -11.09 -5.24 10.49
CA GLU A 67 -10.16 -5.69 11.54
C GLU A 67 -10.40 -7.15 11.95
N ALA A 68 -11.65 -7.62 11.96
CA ALA A 68 -11.96 -9.02 12.21
C ALA A 68 -11.39 -9.92 11.10
N LEU A 69 -11.64 -9.57 9.84
CA LEU A 69 -11.07 -10.28 8.70
C LEU A 69 -9.53 -10.22 8.69
N ALA A 70 -8.94 -9.09 9.07
CA ALA A 70 -7.50 -8.94 9.19
C ALA A 70 -6.89 -9.93 10.17
N LYS A 71 -7.52 -10.13 11.34
CA LYS A 71 -7.08 -11.11 12.35
C LYS A 71 -7.16 -12.54 11.83
N GLU A 72 -8.23 -12.89 11.12
CA GLU A 72 -8.36 -14.23 10.50
C GLU A 72 -7.25 -14.49 9.49
N LEU A 73 -7.02 -13.54 8.57
CA LEU A 73 -5.99 -13.65 7.53
C LEU A 73 -4.57 -13.70 8.13
N TYR A 74 -4.33 -12.93 9.20
CA TYR A 74 -3.05 -12.91 9.91
C TYR A 74 -2.77 -14.26 10.58
N ALA A 75 -3.76 -14.85 11.25
CA ALA A 75 -3.66 -16.17 11.85
C ALA A 75 -3.47 -17.26 10.77
N LYS A 76 -4.20 -17.18 9.66
CA LYS A 76 -4.05 -18.08 8.51
C LYS A 76 -2.66 -18.00 7.88
N ALA A 77 -2.03 -16.84 7.91
CA ALA A 77 -0.65 -16.64 7.48
C ALA A 77 0.41 -17.18 8.45
N GLY A 78 -0.01 -17.75 9.61
CA GLY A 78 0.88 -18.36 10.60
C GLY A 78 1.39 -17.41 11.67
N TYR A 79 0.79 -16.23 11.81
CA TYR A 79 1.17 -15.22 12.80
C TYR A 79 0.13 -15.06 13.91
N GLY A 80 0.58 -14.62 15.07
CA GLY A 80 -0.28 -14.44 16.25
C GLY A 80 0.52 -14.01 17.47
N PRO A 81 -0.09 -14.06 18.68
CA PRO A 81 0.57 -13.60 19.92
C PRO A 81 1.89 -14.32 20.21
N ASP A 82 1.96 -15.62 19.93
CA ASP A 82 3.14 -16.45 20.18
C ASP A 82 4.19 -16.37 19.06
N ASN A 83 3.80 -15.87 17.90
CA ASN A 83 4.66 -15.69 16.73
C ASN A 83 4.32 -14.35 16.03
N PRO A 84 4.60 -13.20 16.66
CA PRO A 84 4.31 -11.91 16.05
C PRO A 84 5.19 -11.62 14.85
N LEU A 85 4.60 -11.05 13.80
CA LEU A 85 5.36 -10.56 12.65
C LEU A 85 6.26 -9.40 13.10
N LYS A 86 7.54 -9.46 12.69
CA LYS A 86 8.51 -8.37 12.89
C LYS A 86 8.91 -7.82 11.53
N ILE A 87 8.74 -6.52 11.33
CA ILE A 87 9.00 -5.84 10.05
C ILE A 87 9.54 -4.44 10.28
N ASN A 88 10.23 -3.91 9.28
CA ASN A 88 10.56 -2.49 9.23
C ASN A 88 9.63 -1.73 8.25
N ILE A 89 9.43 -0.46 8.54
CA ILE A 89 8.76 0.51 7.67
C ILE A 89 9.78 1.60 7.35
N VAL A 90 10.25 1.65 6.12
CA VAL A 90 11.13 2.72 5.64
C VAL A 90 10.29 3.89 5.14
N SER A 91 10.55 5.10 5.62
CA SER A 91 9.85 6.33 5.25
C SER A 91 10.81 7.49 5.08
N THR A 92 10.36 8.61 4.53
CA THR A 92 11.11 9.87 4.58
C THR A 92 11.02 10.51 5.98
N VAL A 93 12.00 11.39 6.30
CA VAL A 93 12.04 12.13 7.57
C VAL A 93 11.01 13.25 7.68
N SER A 94 10.14 13.47 6.71
CA SER A 94 9.10 14.51 6.81
C SER A 94 8.19 14.25 8.01
N GLU A 95 7.66 15.32 8.61
CA GLU A 95 6.79 15.22 9.78
C GLU A 95 5.54 14.37 9.48
N ASP A 96 4.93 14.57 8.31
CA ASP A 96 3.74 13.85 7.90
C ASP A 96 4.02 12.36 7.63
N SER A 97 5.11 12.03 6.92
CA SER A 97 5.50 10.64 6.68
C SER A 97 5.82 9.92 7.99
N THR A 98 6.51 10.58 8.91
CA THR A 98 6.82 10.03 10.24
C THR A 98 5.53 9.79 11.04
N ARG A 99 4.62 10.75 11.04
CA ARG A 99 3.34 10.65 11.75
C ARG A 99 2.43 9.55 11.20
N ARG A 100 2.36 9.41 9.85
CA ARG A 100 1.66 8.30 9.19
C ARG A 100 2.29 6.95 9.55
N GLY A 101 3.61 6.83 9.43
CA GLY A 101 4.33 5.59 9.75
C GLY A 101 4.10 5.13 11.19
N GLN A 102 4.17 6.06 12.15
CA GLN A 102 3.86 5.79 13.56
C GLN A 102 2.40 5.34 13.75
N GLY A 103 1.46 6.03 13.09
CA GLY A 103 0.04 5.68 13.13
C GLY A 103 -0.22 4.27 12.59
N VAL A 104 0.36 3.92 11.46
CA VAL A 104 0.25 2.59 10.86
C VAL A 104 0.86 1.52 11.79
N ALA A 105 2.07 1.75 12.30
CA ALA A 105 2.73 0.82 13.23
C ALA A 105 1.89 0.56 14.49
N LEU A 106 1.28 1.62 15.06
CA LEU A 106 0.40 1.52 16.22
C LEU A 106 -0.89 0.74 15.90
N MET A 107 -1.50 0.96 14.73
CA MET A 107 -2.69 0.21 14.30
C MET A 107 -2.37 -1.27 14.10
N TRP A 108 -1.27 -1.59 13.44
CA TRP A 108 -0.81 -2.97 13.30
C TRP A 108 -0.52 -3.64 14.64
N LYS A 109 0.13 -2.93 15.56
CA LYS A 109 0.36 -3.43 16.91
C LYS A 109 -0.94 -3.71 17.64
N LYS A 110 -1.89 -2.77 17.61
CA LYS A 110 -3.17 -2.87 18.30
C LYS A 110 -4.05 -3.99 17.74
N VAL A 111 -4.14 -4.11 16.42
CA VAL A 111 -5.09 -5.02 15.75
C VAL A 111 -4.51 -6.43 15.63
N LEU A 112 -3.24 -6.55 15.25
CA LEU A 112 -2.61 -7.81 14.86
C LEU A 112 -1.46 -8.24 15.80
N GLY A 113 -0.96 -7.36 16.65
CA GLY A 113 0.21 -7.64 17.47
C GLY A 113 1.54 -7.53 16.71
N VAL A 114 1.56 -6.96 15.52
CA VAL A 114 2.79 -6.77 14.71
C VAL A 114 3.81 -5.91 15.46
N ASP A 115 5.06 -6.29 15.38
CA ASP A 115 6.20 -5.53 15.89
C ASP A 115 6.87 -4.80 14.73
N ALA A 116 6.39 -3.59 14.45
CA ALA A 116 6.85 -2.78 13.33
C ALA A 116 7.80 -1.67 13.80
N THR A 117 8.99 -1.62 13.24
CA THR A 117 9.98 -0.57 13.49
C THR A 117 9.93 0.47 12.36
N LEU A 118 9.70 1.74 12.71
CA LEU A 118 9.75 2.83 11.74
C LEU A 118 11.19 3.33 11.59
N GLU A 119 11.65 3.43 10.35
CA GLU A 119 12.99 3.88 9.94
C GLU A 119 12.90 5.11 9.03
N PRO A 120 12.74 6.33 9.58
CA PRO A 120 12.76 7.55 8.79
C PRO A 120 14.17 7.81 8.23
N GLN A 121 14.26 8.08 6.94
CA GLN A 121 15.52 8.29 6.23
C GLN A 121 15.51 9.60 5.44
N GLU A 122 16.66 10.25 5.33
CA GLU A 122 16.87 11.35 4.40
C GLU A 122 16.69 10.88 2.95
N ARG A 123 16.21 11.78 2.07
CA ARG A 123 15.80 11.44 0.69
C ARG A 123 16.79 10.57 -0.07
N LYS A 124 18.10 10.86 0.04
CA LYS A 124 19.12 10.07 -0.66
C LYS A 124 19.20 8.65 -0.10
N ALA A 125 19.31 8.49 1.21
CA ALA A 125 19.39 7.18 1.87
C ALA A 125 18.11 6.38 1.62
N TRP A 126 16.95 7.03 1.65
CA TRP A 126 15.65 6.46 1.37
C TRP A 126 15.58 5.87 -0.05
N LEU A 127 16.06 6.60 -1.08
CA LEU A 127 16.18 6.09 -2.45
C LEU A 127 17.17 4.93 -2.56
N ASP A 128 18.36 5.06 -1.93
CA ASP A 128 19.37 4.00 -1.93
C ASP A 128 18.80 2.71 -1.31
N THR A 129 18.05 2.82 -0.21
CA THR A 129 17.36 1.70 0.45
C THR A 129 16.29 1.07 -0.43
N PHE A 130 15.49 1.91 -1.14
CA PHE A 130 14.47 1.44 -2.08
C PHE A 130 15.07 0.54 -3.16
N TYR A 131 16.08 1.04 -3.87
CA TYR A 131 16.73 0.30 -4.95
C TYR A 131 17.55 -0.89 -4.48
N ALA A 132 18.09 -0.85 -3.26
CA ALA A 132 18.79 -1.99 -2.65
C ALA A 132 17.82 -3.12 -2.24
N GLY A 133 16.51 -2.83 -2.10
CA GLY A 133 15.49 -3.81 -1.68
C GLY A 133 15.67 -4.29 -0.23
N THR A 134 16.33 -3.50 0.62
CA THR A 134 16.62 -3.85 2.02
C THR A 134 15.54 -3.35 3.00
N TRP A 135 14.28 -3.56 2.67
CA TRP A 135 13.12 -3.11 3.42
C TRP A 135 12.00 -4.16 3.36
N ASP A 136 11.14 -4.20 4.37
CA ASP A 136 9.93 -5.03 4.39
C ASP A 136 8.73 -4.26 3.84
N VAL A 137 8.55 -3.03 4.35
CA VAL A 137 7.51 -2.10 3.94
C VAL A 137 8.12 -0.75 3.60
N PHE A 138 7.74 -0.21 2.46
CA PHE A 138 8.22 1.08 1.98
C PHE A 138 7.08 2.08 1.90
N ALA A 139 7.21 3.20 2.61
CA ALA A 139 6.26 4.30 2.56
C ALA A 139 6.70 5.33 1.53
N ASP A 140 5.88 5.54 0.51
CA ASP A 140 6.13 6.43 -0.60
C ASP A 140 4.92 7.30 -0.92
N ASP A 141 5.18 8.49 -1.48
CA ASP A 141 4.17 9.39 -2.01
C ASP A 141 4.34 9.44 -3.54
N LEU A 142 3.38 8.87 -4.26
CA LEU A 142 3.36 8.93 -5.72
C LEU A 142 2.64 10.17 -6.20
N VAL A 143 3.29 10.93 -7.07
CA VAL A 143 2.72 12.11 -7.71
C VAL A 143 2.40 11.76 -9.16
N GLY A 144 1.14 11.95 -9.56
CA GLY A 144 0.73 11.72 -10.95
C GLY A 144 1.23 12.81 -11.88
N ASP A 145 1.78 12.43 -13.04
CA ASP A 145 2.26 13.37 -14.07
C ASP A 145 1.10 14.05 -14.80
N PHE A 146 -0.08 13.42 -14.80
CA PHE A 146 -1.30 13.91 -15.45
C PHE A 146 -2.56 13.35 -14.78
N ALA A 147 -3.73 13.93 -15.12
CA ALA A 147 -5.02 13.51 -14.58
C ALA A 147 -5.52 12.23 -15.27
N GLY A 148 -5.15 11.08 -14.73
CA GLY A 148 -5.56 9.75 -15.22
C GLY A 148 -5.11 8.65 -14.25
N ALA A 149 -5.82 7.54 -14.20
CA ALA A 149 -5.46 6.41 -13.33
C ALA A 149 -4.15 5.75 -13.79
N GLU A 150 -3.89 5.76 -15.09
CA GLU A 150 -2.73 5.13 -15.71
C GLU A 150 -1.39 5.68 -15.21
N THR A 151 -1.33 6.98 -14.81
CA THR A 151 -0.09 7.56 -14.27
C THR A 151 0.36 6.87 -12.98
N PHE A 152 -0.59 6.43 -12.13
CA PHE A 152 -0.31 5.69 -10.91
C PHE A 152 -0.13 4.19 -11.21
N LEU A 153 -0.97 3.62 -12.05
CA LEU A 153 -0.92 2.20 -12.39
C LEU A 153 0.39 1.82 -13.09
N ALA A 154 0.98 2.74 -13.85
CA ALA A 154 2.27 2.52 -14.50
C ALA A 154 3.40 2.20 -13.52
N TYR A 155 3.37 2.73 -12.29
CA TYR A 155 4.36 2.43 -11.25
C TYR A 155 4.33 0.96 -10.79
N MET A 156 3.22 0.25 -11.03
CA MET A 156 3.13 -1.17 -10.71
C MET A 156 3.87 -2.06 -11.71
N ARG A 157 4.30 -1.53 -12.86
CA ARG A 157 5.04 -2.30 -13.89
C ARG A 157 6.51 -2.44 -13.49
N PRO A 158 7.12 -3.63 -13.59
CA PRO A 158 8.52 -3.86 -13.24
C PRO A 158 9.52 -2.98 -14.01
N SER A 159 9.16 -2.61 -15.25
CA SER A 159 9.98 -1.74 -16.09
C SER A 159 10.03 -0.28 -15.62
N SER A 160 9.04 0.15 -14.82
CA SER A 160 8.94 1.52 -14.33
C SER A 160 9.58 1.68 -12.95
N GLU A 161 9.29 0.74 -12.05
CA GLU A 161 9.75 0.79 -10.65
C GLU A 161 10.20 -0.60 -10.16
N PRO A 162 11.43 -1.01 -10.48
CA PRO A 162 11.91 -2.35 -10.15
C PRO A 162 11.93 -2.67 -8.66
N GLY A 163 11.88 -1.66 -7.78
CA GLY A 163 11.86 -1.85 -6.33
C GLY A 163 10.64 -2.58 -5.78
N TYR A 164 9.48 -2.51 -6.44
CA TYR A 164 8.26 -3.18 -5.95
C TYR A 164 8.26 -4.70 -6.16
N ASN A 165 9.02 -5.21 -7.12
CA ASN A 165 9.18 -6.65 -7.39
C ASN A 165 7.85 -7.41 -7.62
N TRP A 166 6.82 -6.72 -8.11
CA TRP A 166 5.55 -7.33 -8.50
C TRP A 166 5.51 -7.54 -10.00
N VAL A 167 5.10 -8.74 -10.42
CA VAL A 167 5.03 -9.12 -11.83
C VAL A 167 3.66 -9.72 -12.11
N SER A 168 2.94 -9.18 -13.08
CA SER A 168 1.68 -9.73 -13.58
C SER A 168 1.57 -9.51 -15.10
N PRO A 169 1.79 -10.56 -15.90
CA PRO A 169 1.65 -10.46 -17.35
C PRO A 169 0.25 -10.01 -17.80
N GLU A 170 -0.80 -10.39 -17.05
CA GLU A 170 -2.17 -9.97 -17.34
C GLU A 170 -2.34 -8.45 -17.13
N PHE A 171 -1.75 -7.91 -16.06
CA PHE A 171 -1.77 -6.48 -15.79
C PHE A 171 -0.99 -5.71 -16.85
N ASP A 172 0.21 -6.17 -17.21
CA ASP A 172 1.04 -5.56 -18.23
C ASP A 172 0.33 -5.54 -19.59
N ALA A 173 -0.32 -6.65 -19.97
CA ALA A 173 -1.11 -6.71 -21.21
C ALA A 173 -2.31 -5.75 -21.19
N ALA A 174 -3.00 -5.63 -20.04
CA ALA A 174 -4.10 -4.67 -19.89
C ALA A 174 -3.62 -3.21 -20.03
N MET A 175 -2.48 -2.88 -19.43
CA MET A 175 -1.86 -1.55 -19.55
C MET A 175 -1.42 -1.26 -21.00
N ASP A 176 -0.89 -2.24 -21.73
CA ASP A 176 -0.54 -2.09 -23.13
C ASP A 176 -1.78 -1.82 -24.00
N VAL A 177 -2.88 -2.53 -23.74
CA VAL A 177 -4.17 -2.25 -24.41
C VAL A 177 -4.67 -0.86 -24.09
N ALA A 178 -4.66 -0.44 -22.82
CA ALA A 178 -5.09 0.89 -22.40
C ALA A 178 -4.28 1.99 -23.11
N ALA A 179 -2.96 1.82 -23.25
CA ALA A 179 -2.08 2.78 -23.92
C ALA A 179 -2.42 3.00 -25.42
N THR A 180 -3.14 2.06 -26.07
CA THR A 180 -3.60 2.22 -27.46
C THR A 180 -4.89 3.02 -27.59
N LYS A 181 -5.59 3.30 -26.49
CA LYS A 181 -6.89 3.98 -26.52
C LYS A 181 -6.73 5.49 -26.68
N PRO A 182 -7.59 6.14 -27.50
CA PRO A 182 -7.40 7.55 -27.85
C PRO A 182 -7.75 8.54 -26.74
N ASP A 183 -8.65 8.15 -25.85
CA ASP A 183 -9.17 9.03 -24.80
C ASP A 183 -9.13 8.38 -23.41
N LYS A 184 -9.23 9.23 -22.38
CA LYS A 184 -9.13 8.83 -20.98
C LYS A 184 -10.23 7.84 -20.57
N ASP A 185 -11.46 8.05 -21.00
CA ASP A 185 -12.59 7.23 -20.57
C ASP A 185 -12.47 5.80 -21.12
N SER A 186 -12.01 5.65 -22.37
CA SER A 186 -11.72 4.32 -22.92
C SER A 186 -10.45 3.67 -22.34
N ARG A 187 -9.50 4.45 -21.80
CA ARG A 187 -8.38 3.90 -21.04
C ARG A 187 -8.79 3.41 -19.66
N ASN A 188 -9.75 4.08 -19.04
CA ASN A 188 -10.24 3.77 -17.69
C ASN A 188 -11.29 2.62 -17.67
N ALA A 189 -11.76 2.17 -18.81
CA ALA A 189 -12.74 1.09 -18.94
C ALA A 189 -12.07 -0.29 -18.95
#